data_f7a6341756442ce94bb197ce1a98ed9d
#
_entry.id   f7a6341756442ce94bb197ce1a98ed9d
#
_cell.length_a   1.000
_cell.length_b   1.000
_cell.length_c   1.000
_cell.angle_alpha   90.00
_cell.angle_beta   90.00
_cell.angle_gamma   90.00
#
_symmetry.space_group_name_H-M   'P 1'
#
loop_
_entity.id
_entity.type
_entity.pdbx_description
1 polymer ?
#
loop_
_entity_poly.entity_id
_entity_poly.type
_entity_poly.pdbx_seq_one_letter_code
_entity_poly.pdbx_strand_id
1 'polypeptide(L)'
;PLEGLQNLLDGKARIEYAPGYQLSKKAYKVGHWFTNEFDKSDEELYKKAINTAAQAELVIYIGGTSHEHGSDCEGYDKPNLKLPYQQDRLLKGILEVNPNTVVVLISGGPVEIGEWYNDATALLHGSFLGMEGGNALARTLFGEVNPSGKLTTTWCKRLEDMPDHVFGEYPGINDTVRFKEGLMVGYRYFDTYRVVPQFEF
;
A
#
# COMPACT_ATOMS: atom_id res chain seq x y z
N PRO A 1 13.28 -5.61 3.59
CA PRO A 1 12.57 -6.89 3.45
C PRO A 1 13.40 -7.95 2.73
N LEU A 2 14.01 -7.66 1.56
CA LEU A 2 14.77 -8.67 0.80
C LEU A 2 15.88 -9.32 1.64
N GLU A 3 16.71 -8.53 2.31
CA GLU A 3 17.77 -9.04 3.18
C GLU A 3 17.22 -9.92 4.32
N GLY A 4 16.13 -9.52 4.96
CA GLY A 4 15.49 -10.33 6.00
C GLY A 4 14.98 -11.68 5.50
N LEU A 5 14.44 -11.73 4.28
CA LEU A 5 14.04 -12.97 3.62
C LEU A 5 15.26 -13.83 3.28
N GLN A 6 16.32 -13.23 2.75
CA GLN A 6 17.57 -13.92 2.44
C GLN A 6 18.20 -14.55 3.68
N ASN A 7 18.25 -13.79 4.78
CA ASN A 7 18.80 -14.29 6.05
C ASN A 7 17.99 -15.46 6.63
N LEU A 8 16.67 -15.37 6.60
CA LEU A 8 15.79 -16.41 7.16
C LEU A 8 15.80 -17.70 6.32
N LEU A 9 15.87 -17.56 5.00
CA LEU A 9 15.73 -18.65 4.04
C LEU A 9 17.05 -19.17 3.49
N ASP A 10 18.17 -18.72 4.04
CA ASP A 10 19.50 -19.16 3.61
C ASP A 10 19.59 -20.70 3.57
N GLY A 11 19.96 -21.22 2.41
CA GLY A 11 20.03 -22.65 2.15
C GLY A 11 18.70 -23.42 2.13
N LYS A 12 17.56 -22.75 2.36
CA LYS A 12 16.22 -23.36 2.38
C LYS A 12 15.42 -23.10 1.10
N ALA A 13 15.64 -21.96 0.46
CA ALA A 13 14.94 -21.57 -0.75
C ALA A 13 15.81 -20.69 -1.64
N ARG A 14 15.57 -20.75 -2.96
CA ARG A 14 16.15 -19.82 -3.93
C ARG A 14 15.26 -18.58 -4.00
N ILE A 15 15.81 -17.42 -3.72
CA ILE A 15 15.11 -16.15 -3.82
C ILE A 15 15.53 -15.45 -5.10
N GLU A 16 14.56 -15.12 -5.93
CA GLU A 16 14.73 -14.24 -7.07
C GLU A 16 14.06 -12.89 -6.80
N TYR A 17 14.73 -11.80 -7.14
CA TYR A 17 14.25 -10.45 -6.95
C TYR A 17 14.03 -9.75 -8.28
N ALA A 18 12.87 -9.17 -8.44
CA ALA A 18 12.56 -8.29 -9.56
C ALA A 18 11.92 -7.00 -9.05
N PRO A 19 12.53 -5.81 -9.28
CA PRO A 19 11.84 -4.56 -9.05
C PRO A 19 10.73 -4.43 -10.10
N GLY A 20 9.49 -4.22 -9.65
CA GLY A 20 8.35 -4.07 -10.58
C GLY A 20 8.09 -2.62 -10.98
N TYR A 21 8.65 -1.69 -10.24
CA TYR A 21 8.57 -0.24 -10.46
C TYR A 21 9.80 0.46 -9.90
N GLN A 22 9.98 1.70 -10.26
CA GLN A 22 11.08 2.52 -9.77
C GLN A 22 10.56 3.83 -9.20
N LEU A 23 11.08 4.20 -8.03
CA LEU A 23 10.79 5.49 -7.41
C LEU A 23 11.33 6.63 -8.28
N SER A 24 10.56 7.71 -8.42
CA SER A 24 10.96 8.85 -9.22
C SER A 24 12.04 9.65 -8.53
N LYS A 25 13.19 9.83 -9.20
CA LYS A 25 14.27 10.71 -8.71
C LYS A 25 13.88 12.20 -8.72
N LYS A 26 12.79 12.56 -9.39
CA LYS A 26 12.33 13.95 -9.51
C LYS A 26 11.35 14.35 -8.41
N ALA A 27 10.79 13.39 -7.69
CA ALA A 27 9.87 13.63 -6.58
C ALA A 27 10.51 14.49 -5.45
N TYR A 28 11.83 14.51 -5.35
CA TYR A 28 12.56 15.29 -4.35
C TYR A 28 12.73 16.79 -4.68
N LYS A 29 12.27 17.28 -5.82
CA LYS A 29 12.35 18.73 -6.12
C LYS A 29 11.17 19.44 -5.49
N VAL A 30 11.45 20.21 -4.43
CA VAL A 30 10.52 21.16 -3.81
C VAL A 30 9.81 21.99 -4.89
N GLY A 31 8.49 21.99 -4.90
CA GLY A 31 7.68 22.78 -5.83
C GLY A 31 7.02 22.00 -6.99
N HIS A 32 7.25 20.70 -7.12
CA HIS A 32 6.57 19.86 -8.11
C HIS A 32 5.48 19.00 -7.46
N TRP A 33 4.51 19.64 -6.84
CA TRP A 33 3.41 19.04 -6.08
C TRP A 33 2.44 18.20 -6.90
N PHE A 34 2.48 18.30 -8.24
CA PHE A 34 1.54 17.65 -9.16
C PHE A 34 2.27 17.10 -10.38
N THR A 35 3.21 16.20 -10.17
CA THR A 35 3.78 15.48 -11.32
C THR A 35 3.04 14.17 -11.50
N ASN A 36 2.50 13.94 -12.69
CA ASN A 36 1.95 12.64 -13.11
C ASN A 36 3.01 11.52 -13.18
N GLU A 37 4.17 11.72 -12.57
CA GLU A 37 5.26 10.74 -12.58
C GLU A 37 4.98 9.56 -11.69
N PHE A 38 4.14 9.74 -10.66
CA PHE A 38 3.67 8.64 -9.82
C PHE A 38 2.71 7.69 -10.54
N ASP A 39 2.14 8.11 -11.67
CA ASP A 39 1.22 7.32 -12.47
C ASP A 39 1.92 6.60 -13.63
N LYS A 40 3.23 6.79 -13.80
CA LYS A 40 3.99 6.14 -14.87
C LYS A 40 4.47 4.77 -14.44
N SER A 41 4.12 3.76 -15.23
CA SER A 41 4.75 2.44 -15.12
C SER A 41 6.09 2.42 -15.88
N ASP A 42 7.02 1.62 -15.37
CA ASP A 42 8.22 1.23 -16.12
C ASP A 42 7.94 -0.12 -16.78
N GLU A 43 7.73 -0.12 -18.09
CA GLU A 43 7.33 -1.32 -18.84
C GLU A 43 8.39 -2.43 -18.83
N GLU A 44 9.66 -2.08 -18.75
CA GLU A 44 10.74 -3.09 -18.69
C GLU A 44 10.74 -3.76 -17.30
N LEU A 45 10.62 -2.97 -16.24
CA LEU A 45 10.53 -3.49 -14.88
C LEU A 45 9.25 -4.31 -14.69
N TYR A 46 8.12 -3.82 -15.20
CA TYR A 46 6.86 -4.55 -15.18
C TYR A 46 7.00 -5.93 -15.84
N LYS A 47 7.48 -6.00 -17.09
CA LYS A 47 7.67 -7.28 -17.82
C LYS A 47 8.61 -8.21 -17.08
N LYS A 48 9.70 -7.69 -16.53
CA LYS A 48 10.65 -8.49 -15.76
C LYS A 48 9.99 -9.09 -14.52
N ALA A 49 9.22 -8.30 -13.78
CA ALA A 49 8.52 -8.77 -12.59
C ALA A 49 7.49 -9.84 -12.92
N ILE A 50 6.67 -9.64 -13.98
CA ILE A 50 5.70 -10.64 -14.44
C ILE A 50 6.39 -11.95 -14.83
N ASN A 51 7.48 -11.89 -15.60
CA ASN A 51 8.22 -13.08 -16.00
C ASN A 51 8.83 -13.82 -14.80
N THR A 52 9.35 -13.09 -13.82
CA THR A 52 9.90 -13.69 -12.59
C THR A 52 8.77 -14.33 -11.77
N ALA A 53 7.64 -13.65 -11.61
CA ALA A 53 6.49 -14.17 -10.89
C ALA A 53 5.92 -15.45 -11.51
N ALA A 54 5.84 -15.52 -12.84
CA ALA A 54 5.35 -16.70 -13.57
C ALA A 54 6.19 -17.96 -13.35
N GLN A 55 7.47 -17.82 -12.96
CA GLN A 55 8.40 -18.94 -12.76
C GLN A 55 8.55 -19.32 -11.28
N ALA A 56 7.98 -18.54 -10.36
CA ALA A 56 8.11 -18.76 -8.92
C ALA A 56 7.05 -19.74 -8.41
N GLU A 57 7.39 -20.54 -7.40
CA GLU A 57 6.43 -21.36 -6.67
C GLU A 57 5.54 -20.50 -5.75
N LEU A 58 6.11 -19.43 -5.20
CA LEU A 58 5.44 -18.47 -4.33
C LEU A 58 5.96 -17.07 -4.68
N VAL A 59 5.06 -16.12 -4.79
CA VAL A 59 5.39 -14.71 -4.93
C VAL A 59 5.13 -13.99 -3.62
N ILE A 60 6.09 -13.22 -3.16
CA ILE A 60 5.91 -12.26 -2.08
C ILE A 60 6.05 -10.87 -2.71
N TYR A 61 4.90 -10.25 -2.97
CA TYR A 61 4.87 -8.87 -3.42
C TYR A 61 5.04 -7.94 -2.23
N ILE A 62 5.98 -7.00 -2.33
CA ILE A 62 6.20 -5.97 -1.31
C ILE A 62 6.12 -4.62 -1.97
N GLY A 63 5.11 -3.87 -1.61
CA GLY A 63 4.83 -2.54 -2.15
C GLY A 63 4.14 -1.64 -1.14
N GLY A 64 3.60 -0.53 -1.61
CA GLY A 64 2.92 0.44 -0.75
C GLY A 64 3.30 1.87 -1.09
N THR A 65 3.39 2.69 -0.06
CA THR A 65 3.75 4.11 -0.15
C THR A 65 5.16 4.36 0.37
N SER A 66 5.68 5.55 0.16
CA SER A 66 6.99 5.98 0.66
C SER A 66 6.89 7.38 1.25
N HIS A 67 7.93 7.83 1.94
CA HIS A 67 8.03 9.21 2.44
C HIS A 67 8.37 10.26 1.35
N GLU A 68 8.14 9.92 0.10
CA GLU A 68 8.34 10.85 -1.01
C GLU A 68 7.16 11.79 -1.18
N HIS A 69 7.42 13.00 -1.66
CA HIS A 69 6.37 13.95 -2.03
C HIS A 69 5.40 13.33 -3.04
N GLY A 70 4.11 13.45 -2.75
CA GLY A 70 3.05 12.86 -3.56
C GLY A 70 2.67 11.43 -3.20
N SER A 71 3.35 10.83 -2.22
CA SER A 71 3.03 9.53 -1.69
C SER A 71 2.53 9.64 -0.24
N ASP A 72 3.41 9.54 0.75
CA ASP A 72 3.02 9.53 2.17
C ASP A 72 4.02 10.37 2.98
N CYS A 73 3.94 11.69 2.87
CA CYS A 73 4.88 12.61 3.49
C CYS A 73 4.19 13.76 4.19
N GLU A 74 4.93 14.40 5.11
CA GLU A 74 4.50 15.61 5.77
C GLU A 74 4.32 16.77 4.77
N GLY A 75 3.30 17.58 4.99
CA GLY A 75 3.04 18.78 4.20
C GLY A 75 2.45 18.51 2.81
N TYR A 76 1.99 17.30 2.56
CA TYR A 76 1.34 16.94 1.30
C TYR A 76 0.21 15.94 1.54
N ASP A 77 -0.97 16.29 1.04
CA ASP A 77 -2.14 15.40 1.08
C ASP A 77 -2.23 14.57 -0.19
N LYS A 78 -2.49 13.28 -0.04
CA LYS A 78 -2.69 12.39 -1.18
C LYS A 78 -3.96 12.79 -1.94
N PRO A 79 -3.91 12.96 -3.26
CA PRO A 79 -5.08 13.32 -4.06
C PRO A 79 -6.08 12.15 -4.20
N ASN A 80 -5.65 10.94 -3.91
CA ASN A 80 -6.42 9.70 -3.90
C ASN A 80 -5.73 8.66 -3.01
N LEU A 81 -6.37 7.52 -2.79
CA LEU A 81 -5.81 6.42 -2.00
C LEU A 81 -5.18 5.32 -2.87
N LYS A 82 -5.01 5.53 -4.17
CA LYS A 82 -4.37 4.55 -5.05
C LYS A 82 -2.89 4.37 -4.72
N LEU A 83 -2.39 3.19 -5.00
CA LEU A 83 -0.98 2.91 -4.90
C LEU A 83 -0.21 3.69 -6.00
N PRO A 84 0.91 4.35 -5.68
CA PRO A 84 1.72 5.07 -6.67
C PRO A 84 2.39 4.11 -7.66
N TYR A 85 2.93 4.66 -8.76
CA TYR A 85 3.75 3.94 -9.75
C TYR A 85 3.03 2.76 -10.44
N GLN A 86 1.72 2.85 -10.62
CA GLN A 86 0.92 1.78 -11.24
C GLN A 86 1.04 0.41 -10.54
N GLN A 87 1.24 0.42 -9.22
CA GLN A 87 1.37 -0.80 -8.44
C GLN A 87 0.13 -1.69 -8.52
N ASP A 88 -1.07 -1.10 -8.62
CA ASP A 88 -2.31 -1.87 -8.81
C ASP A 88 -2.29 -2.68 -10.12
N ARG A 89 -1.81 -2.07 -11.21
CA ARG A 89 -1.62 -2.77 -12.50
C ARG A 89 -0.59 -3.91 -12.36
N LEU A 90 0.51 -3.65 -11.69
CA LEU A 90 1.55 -4.65 -11.46
C LEU A 90 1.03 -5.84 -10.65
N LEU A 91 0.32 -5.57 -9.56
CA LEU A 91 -0.30 -6.60 -8.72
C LEU A 91 -1.28 -7.45 -9.51
N LYS A 92 -2.17 -6.85 -10.29
CA LYS A 92 -3.10 -7.59 -11.16
C LYS A 92 -2.36 -8.51 -12.12
N GLY A 93 -1.35 -7.99 -12.81
CA GLY A 93 -0.56 -8.82 -13.72
C GLY A 93 0.21 -9.95 -13.03
N ILE A 94 0.70 -9.75 -11.81
CA ILE A 94 1.34 -10.80 -11.01
C ILE A 94 0.32 -11.87 -10.63
N LEU A 95 -0.85 -11.48 -10.11
CA LEU A 95 -1.92 -12.40 -9.68
C LEU A 95 -2.48 -13.21 -10.85
N GLU A 96 -2.55 -12.64 -12.05
CA GLU A 96 -2.95 -13.35 -13.27
C GLU A 96 -1.98 -14.49 -13.64
N VAL A 97 -0.68 -14.29 -13.46
CA VAL A 97 0.33 -15.30 -13.83
C VAL A 97 0.70 -16.23 -12.69
N ASN A 98 0.50 -15.79 -11.44
CA ASN A 98 0.79 -16.60 -10.26
C ASN A 98 -0.20 -16.29 -9.13
N PRO A 99 -1.29 -17.07 -8.99
CA PRO A 99 -2.26 -16.87 -7.92
C PRO A 99 -1.69 -17.17 -6.51
N ASN A 100 -0.56 -17.91 -6.42
CA ASN A 100 0.10 -18.15 -5.14
C ASN A 100 0.94 -16.92 -4.75
N THR A 101 0.27 -15.79 -4.57
CA THR A 101 0.88 -14.50 -4.25
C THR A 101 0.42 -13.97 -2.90
N VAL A 102 1.38 -13.74 -2.02
CA VAL A 102 1.20 -13.01 -0.76
C VAL A 102 1.55 -11.55 -0.97
N VAL A 103 0.66 -10.67 -0.60
CA VAL A 103 0.85 -9.22 -0.73
C VAL A 103 1.22 -8.61 0.62
N VAL A 104 2.30 -7.86 0.65
CA VAL A 104 2.73 -7.05 1.79
C VAL A 104 2.63 -5.59 1.41
N LEU A 105 1.78 -4.85 2.11
CA LEU A 105 1.66 -3.40 1.97
C LEU A 105 2.40 -2.69 3.10
N ILE A 106 3.31 -1.81 2.73
CA ILE A 106 4.00 -0.91 3.65
C ILE A 106 3.49 0.51 3.36
N SER A 107 2.64 1.03 4.26
CA SER A 107 2.04 2.36 4.09
C SER A 107 1.74 3.00 5.44
N GLY A 108 1.77 4.34 5.49
CA GLY A 108 1.44 5.09 6.71
C GLY A 108 -0.07 5.15 6.99
N GLY A 109 -0.89 4.93 5.98
CA GLY A 109 -2.34 4.97 6.08
C GLY A 109 -3.05 4.07 5.08
N PRO A 110 -4.38 4.13 4.99
CA PRO A 110 -5.18 3.36 4.05
C PRO A 110 -4.78 3.59 2.60
N VAL A 111 -4.92 2.54 1.80
CA VAL A 111 -4.83 2.58 0.34
C VAL A 111 -6.01 1.81 -0.27
N GLU A 112 -6.43 2.18 -1.47
CA GLU A 112 -7.43 1.43 -2.22
C GLU A 112 -6.85 0.11 -2.69
N ILE A 113 -7.53 -1.00 -2.40
CA ILE A 113 -7.07 -2.35 -2.73
C ILE A 113 -8.12 -3.17 -3.48
N GLY A 114 -9.29 -2.58 -3.73
CA GLY A 114 -10.46 -3.28 -4.27
C GLY A 114 -10.23 -3.95 -5.62
N GLU A 115 -9.27 -3.47 -6.40
CA GLU A 115 -9.01 -3.97 -7.75
C GLU A 115 -8.34 -5.37 -7.78
N TRP A 116 -7.68 -5.78 -6.71
CA TRP A 116 -6.88 -7.02 -6.67
C TRP A 116 -7.01 -7.81 -5.35
N TYR A 117 -7.61 -7.22 -4.33
CA TYR A 117 -7.66 -7.79 -2.98
C TYR A 117 -8.23 -9.22 -2.93
N ASN A 118 -9.28 -9.50 -3.69
CA ASN A 118 -9.93 -10.80 -3.68
C ASN A 118 -9.12 -11.92 -4.36
N ASP A 119 -8.15 -11.55 -5.17
CA ASP A 119 -7.31 -12.49 -5.92
C ASP A 119 -6.02 -12.84 -5.17
N ALA A 120 -5.65 -12.05 -4.15
CA ALA A 120 -4.47 -12.29 -3.33
C ALA A 120 -4.69 -13.46 -2.35
N THR A 121 -3.72 -14.36 -2.26
CA THR A 121 -3.76 -15.49 -1.30
C THR A 121 -3.78 -15.00 0.15
N ALA A 122 -3.00 -13.98 0.45
CA ALA A 122 -2.95 -13.32 1.75
C ALA A 122 -2.51 -11.87 1.60
N LEU A 123 -2.97 -11.03 2.52
CA LEU A 123 -2.56 -9.64 2.63
C LEU A 123 -2.04 -9.36 4.03
N LEU A 124 -0.83 -8.81 4.11
CA LEU A 124 -0.23 -8.32 5.33
C LEU A 124 0.02 -6.82 5.21
N HIS A 125 -0.49 -6.04 6.17
CA HIS A 125 -0.17 -4.62 6.28
C HIS A 125 0.92 -4.43 7.34
N GLY A 126 2.06 -3.92 6.89
CA GLY A 126 3.13 -3.47 7.77
C GLY A 126 3.28 -1.97 7.63
N SER A 127 2.86 -1.18 8.59
CA SER A 127 3.12 0.26 8.61
C SER A 127 4.60 0.56 8.33
N PHE A 128 5.06 1.79 8.39
CA PHE A 128 6.49 2.08 8.25
C PHE A 128 7.29 1.40 9.36
N LEU A 129 7.91 0.30 8.99
CA LEU A 129 8.68 -0.54 9.90
C LEU A 129 10.03 0.10 10.24
N GLY A 130 10.54 -0.13 11.44
CA GLY A 130 11.85 0.33 11.86
C GLY A 130 13.01 -0.47 11.24
N MET A 131 14.21 -0.29 11.80
CA MET A 131 15.45 -0.89 11.29
C MET A 131 15.37 -2.41 11.09
N GLU A 132 14.77 -3.12 12.05
CA GLU A 132 14.59 -4.58 12.01
C GLU A 132 13.34 -5.04 11.24
N GLY A 133 12.66 -4.11 10.58
CA GLY A 133 11.40 -4.39 9.88
C GLY A 133 11.49 -5.49 8.84
N GLY A 134 12.61 -5.60 8.13
CA GLY A 134 12.85 -6.66 7.16
C GLY A 134 12.91 -8.04 7.79
N ASN A 135 13.63 -8.18 8.90
CA ASN A 135 13.74 -9.43 9.65
C ASN A 135 12.41 -9.80 10.33
N ALA A 136 11.74 -8.83 10.94
CA ALA A 136 10.43 -9.04 11.58
C ALA A 136 9.38 -9.50 10.57
N LEU A 137 9.36 -8.88 9.39
CA LEU A 137 8.47 -9.25 8.29
C LEU A 137 8.73 -10.69 7.81
N ALA A 138 9.99 -11.04 7.57
CA ALA A 138 10.36 -12.40 7.16
C ALA A 138 9.89 -13.45 8.15
N ARG A 139 10.14 -13.24 9.44
CA ARG A 139 9.70 -14.15 10.52
C ARG A 139 8.18 -14.27 10.61
N THR A 140 7.45 -13.18 10.37
CA THR A 140 5.99 -13.19 10.33
C THR A 140 5.47 -13.99 9.12
N LEU A 141 6.01 -13.74 7.93
CA LEU A 141 5.59 -14.42 6.70
C LEU A 141 5.81 -15.93 6.75
N PHE A 142 6.87 -16.37 7.43
CA PHE A 142 7.22 -17.80 7.53
C PHE A 142 6.79 -18.44 8.87
N GLY A 143 5.92 -17.79 9.64
CA GLY A 143 5.22 -18.39 10.76
C GLY A 143 6.03 -18.52 12.06
N GLU A 144 7.22 -17.90 12.15
CA GLU A 144 7.95 -17.82 13.42
C GLU A 144 7.27 -16.86 14.41
N VAL A 145 6.53 -15.90 13.90
CA VAL A 145 5.77 -14.93 14.69
C VAL A 145 4.35 -14.84 14.14
N ASN A 146 3.36 -14.96 15.00
CA ASN A 146 1.97 -14.76 14.63
C ASN A 146 1.66 -13.25 14.60
N PRO A 147 1.18 -12.68 13.46
CA PRO A 147 0.81 -11.27 13.40
C PRO A 147 -0.39 -11.00 14.32
N SER A 148 -0.20 -10.13 15.29
CA SER A 148 -1.22 -9.79 16.30
C SER A 148 -1.58 -8.31 16.34
N GLY A 149 -0.96 -7.50 15.47
CA GLY A 149 -1.26 -6.08 15.32
C GLY A 149 -2.70 -5.85 14.84
N LYS A 150 -3.25 -4.70 15.23
CA LYS A 150 -4.56 -4.22 14.79
C LYS A 150 -4.38 -2.98 13.94
N LEU A 151 -5.34 -2.73 13.06
CA LEU A 151 -5.37 -1.47 12.33
C LEU A 151 -5.59 -0.31 13.31
N THR A 152 -4.97 0.81 13.04
CA THR A 152 -5.08 2.03 13.85
C THR A 152 -6.19 2.95 13.38
N THR A 153 -6.83 2.61 12.27
CA THR A 153 -7.91 3.37 11.64
C THR A 153 -8.81 2.44 10.83
N THR A 154 -10.06 2.82 10.66
CA THR A 154 -10.98 2.15 9.74
C THR A 154 -10.52 2.39 8.31
N TRP A 155 -10.35 1.33 7.53
CA TRP A 155 -9.99 1.43 6.11
C TRP A 155 -11.23 1.59 5.25
N CYS A 156 -11.36 2.73 4.60
CA CYS A 156 -12.38 2.96 3.59
C CYS A 156 -12.05 2.18 2.31
N LYS A 157 -13.07 1.93 1.51
CA LYS A 157 -12.89 1.33 0.17
C LYS A 157 -12.38 2.35 -0.84
N ARG A 158 -12.81 3.60 -0.70
CA ARG A 158 -12.49 4.71 -1.60
C ARG A 158 -12.37 5.99 -0.78
N LEU A 159 -11.62 6.94 -1.29
CA LEU A 159 -11.45 8.25 -0.66
C LEU A 159 -12.80 8.96 -0.45
N GLU A 160 -13.71 8.83 -1.40
CA GLU A 160 -15.05 9.43 -1.35
C GLU A 160 -15.94 8.87 -0.24
N ASP A 161 -15.59 7.74 0.33
CA ASP A 161 -16.30 7.14 1.47
C ASP A 161 -15.86 7.74 2.83
N MET A 162 -14.85 8.61 2.84
CA MET A 162 -14.36 9.27 4.06
C MET A 162 -15.29 10.41 4.50
N PRO A 163 -15.53 10.59 5.80
CA PRO A 163 -16.47 11.60 6.29
C PRO A 163 -16.13 13.02 5.87
N ASP A 164 -14.88 13.40 5.88
CA ASP A 164 -14.39 14.71 5.46
C ASP A 164 -14.68 15.00 3.98
N HIS A 165 -14.59 13.99 3.11
CA HIS A 165 -15.00 14.09 1.71
C HIS A 165 -16.53 14.12 1.54
N VAL A 166 -17.27 13.27 2.28
CA VAL A 166 -18.74 13.24 2.23
C VAL A 166 -19.34 14.53 2.70
N PHE A 167 -18.83 15.14 3.75
CA PHE A 167 -19.30 16.44 4.26
C PHE A 167 -18.74 17.63 3.47
N GLY A 168 -17.77 17.40 2.56
CA GLY A 168 -17.33 18.38 1.56
C GLY A 168 -16.48 19.52 2.10
N GLU A 169 -15.76 19.34 3.21
CA GLU A 169 -14.94 20.39 3.82
C GLU A 169 -13.43 20.18 3.68
N TYR A 170 -12.99 19.03 3.18
CA TYR A 170 -11.58 18.77 2.94
C TYR A 170 -11.25 18.85 1.43
N PRO A 171 -10.14 19.44 1.01
CA PRO A 171 -9.01 19.99 1.79
C PRO A 171 -9.23 21.40 2.35
N GLY A 172 -10.41 21.95 2.25
CA GLY A 172 -10.76 23.28 2.72
C GLY A 172 -11.21 24.22 1.61
N ILE A 173 -11.85 25.32 2.00
CA ILE A 173 -12.33 26.38 1.10
C ILE A 173 -11.79 27.71 1.61
N ASN A 174 -11.07 28.46 0.75
CA ASN A 174 -10.46 29.75 1.08
C ASN A 174 -9.60 29.66 2.36
N ASP A 175 -8.66 28.77 2.41
CA ASP A 175 -7.74 28.53 3.54
C ASP A 175 -8.47 28.21 4.88
N THR A 176 -9.68 27.73 4.79
CA THR A 176 -10.49 27.37 5.96
C THR A 176 -10.96 25.93 5.84
N VAL A 177 -10.68 25.12 6.86
CA VAL A 177 -11.23 23.77 7.04
C VAL A 177 -12.21 23.79 8.22
N ARG A 178 -13.41 23.26 8.01
CA ARG A 178 -14.40 23.07 9.07
C ARG A 178 -14.60 21.60 9.33
N PHE A 179 -14.53 21.19 10.58
CA PHE A 179 -14.76 19.82 11.01
C PHE A 179 -16.27 19.54 11.12
N LYS A 180 -16.96 19.50 9.98
CA LYS A 180 -18.40 19.27 9.91
C LYS A 180 -18.82 17.88 10.35
N GLU A 181 -17.93 16.92 10.25
CA GLU A 181 -18.13 15.56 10.75
C GLU A 181 -18.34 15.51 12.26
N GLY A 182 -17.85 16.50 13.01
CA GLY A 182 -18.00 16.60 14.45
C GLY A 182 -17.45 15.38 15.17
N LEU A 183 -18.31 14.59 15.83
CA LEU A 183 -17.92 13.36 16.52
C LEU A 183 -17.90 12.12 15.60
N MET A 184 -18.33 12.27 14.34
CA MET A 184 -18.43 11.18 13.38
C MET A 184 -17.09 10.96 12.67
N VAL A 185 -16.07 10.57 13.44
CA VAL A 185 -14.72 10.31 12.97
C VAL A 185 -14.45 8.80 13.02
N GLY A 186 -13.80 8.27 11.97
CA GLY A 186 -13.42 6.86 11.87
C GLY A 186 -14.63 5.92 12.02
N TYR A 187 -14.51 4.85 12.79
CA TYR A 187 -15.55 3.82 12.95
C TYR A 187 -16.93 4.39 13.34
N ARG A 188 -16.97 5.48 14.12
CA ARG A 188 -18.26 6.10 14.49
C ARG A 188 -19.05 6.55 13.27
N TYR A 189 -18.37 7.11 12.27
CA TYR A 189 -19.01 7.47 11.00
C TYR A 189 -19.48 6.23 10.25
N PHE A 190 -18.61 5.26 10.04
CA PHE A 190 -18.91 4.07 9.27
C PHE A 190 -20.10 3.30 9.87
N ASP A 191 -20.11 3.11 11.19
CA ASP A 191 -21.19 2.43 11.90
C ASP A 191 -22.51 3.21 11.86
N THR A 192 -22.47 4.53 12.14
CA THR A 192 -23.67 5.36 12.24
C THR A 192 -24.36 5.50 10.89
N TYR A 193 -23.58 5.71 9.82
CA TYR A 193 -24.12 5.91 8.47
C TYR A 193 -24.19 4.61 7.67
N ARG A 194 -23.82 3.48 8.27
CA ARG A 194 -23.80 2.14 7.65
C ARG A 194 -22.99 2.10 6.37
N VAL A 195 -21.88 2.79 6.34
CA VAL A 195 -20.89 2.72 5.26
C VAL A 195 -20.03 1.48 5.49
N VAL A 196 -19.99 0.58 4.54
CA VAL A 196 -19.22 -0.68 4.69
C VAL A 196 -17.75 -0.40 4.39
N PRO A 197 -16.85 -0.46 5.38
CA PRO A 197 -15.43 -0.24 5.16
C PRO A 197 -14.78 -1.42 4.40
N GLN A 198 -13.53 -1.25 4.00
CA GLN A 198 -12.70 -2.36 3.52
C GLN A 198 -12.28 -3.26 4.69
N PHE A 199 -11.82 -2.62 5.78
CA PHE A 199 -11.52 -3.27 7.06
C PHE A 199 -11.99 -2.38 8.21
N GLU A 200 -12.49 -3.02 9.24
CA GLU A 200 -12.84 -2.37 10.49
C GLU A 200 -11.58 -2.03 11.32
N PHE A 201 -11.73 -1.00 12.14
CA PHE A 201 -10.74 -0.62 13.15
C PHE A 201 -10.61 -1.69 14.24
#